data_1756a46c2893abd5021c0f8123448b31
#
_entry.id   1756a46c2893abd5021c0f8123448b31
#
_cell.length_a   1.000
_cell.length_b   1.000
_cell.length_c   1.000
_cell.angle_alpha   90.00
_cell.angle_beta   90.00
_cell.angle_gamma   90.00
#
_symmetry.space_group_name_H-M   'P 1'
#
loop_
_entity.id
_entity.type
_entity.pdbx_description
1 polymer ?
#
loop_
_entity_poly.entity_id
_entity_poly.type
_entity_poly.pdbx_seq_one_letter_code
_entity_poly.pdbx_strand_id
1 'polypeptide(L)'
;MTYVHITAAPGLTVDDFNKVNAKTNPPQDIDGLITWAAGTDASGLRVVAVWESQAHADRYAAEQLFPVFQEFGLAPGMMEMTTYDADEFYLRS
;
A
#
# COMPACT_ATOMS: atom_id res chain seq x y z
N MET A 1 -12.75 -12.98 0.27
CA MET A 1 -13.16 -11.80 1.03
C MET A 1 -12.23 -10.65 0.73
N THR A 2 -12.75 -9.48 0.49
CA THR A 2 -11.95 -8.31 0.13
C THR A 2 -11.21 -7.77 1.36
N TYR A 3 -9.93 -7.47 1.20
CA TYR A 3 -9.07 -7.01 2.29
C TYR A 3 -8.65 -5.57 2.04
N VAL A 4 -8.82 -4.70 3.04
CA VAL A 4 -8.48 -3.28 2.93
C VAL A 4 -7.27 -2.99 3.81
N HIS A 5 -6.33 -2.23 3.24
CA HIS A 5 -5.08 -1.86 3.91
C HIS A 5 -4.93 -0.33 3.80
N ILE A 6 -4.86 0.33 4.94
CA ILE A 6 -4.69 1.78 5.02
C ILE A 6 -3.36 2.07 5.67
N THR A 7 -2.51 2.83 4.99
CA THR A 7 -1.20 3.23 5.50
C THR A 7 -1.18 4.71 5.76
N ALA A 8 -0.71 5.10 6.94
CA ALA A 8 -0.42 6.49 7.28
C ALA A 8 1.09 6.60 7.53
N ALA A 9 1.76 7.47 6.80
CA ALA A 9 3.21 7.63 6.88
C ALA A 9 3.56 9.10 7.12
N PRO A 10 3.53 9.55 8.39
CA PRO A 10 3.85 10.93 8.73
C PRO A 10 5.27 11.30 8.27
N GLY A 11 5.41 12.48 7.68
CA GLY A 11 6.71 12.94 7.21
C GLY A 11 7.10 12.47 5.82
N LEU A 12 6.38 11.52 5.25
CA LEU A 12 6.60 11.11 3.86
C LEU A 12 5.64 11.85 2.94
N THR A 13 5.95 11.83 1.64
CA THR A 13 5.18 12.55 0.61
C THR A 13 4.78 11.61 -0.51
N VAL A 14 3.93 12.11 -1.41
CA VAL A 14 3.58 11.37 -2.62
C VAL A 14 4.81 11.12 -3.49
N ASP A 15 5.79 12.03 -3.48
CA ASP A 15 7.05 11.82 -4.20
C ASP A 15 7.80 10.61 -3.66
N ASP A 16 7.82 10.44 -2.33
CA ASP A 16 8.43 9.25 -1.71
C ASP A 16 7.69 7.98 -2.13
N PHE A 17 6.36 8.04 -2.15
CA PHE A 17 5.53 6.93 -2.60
C PHE A 17 5.83 6.55 -4.06
N ASN A 18 5.96 7.56 -4.93
CA ASN A 18 6.27 7.32 -6.33
C ASN A 18 7.65 6.70 -6.53
N LYS A 19 8.62 7.07 -5.70
CA LYS A 19 9.95 6.45 -5.74
C LYS A 19 9.89 4.97 -5.38
N VAL A 20 9.09 4.62 -4.38
CA VAL A 20 8.89 3.21 -4.00
C VAL A 20 8.21 2.47 -5.15
N ASN A 21 7.14 3.03 -5.70
CA ASN A 21 6.40 2.40 -6.79
C ASN A 21 7.24 2.19 -8.04
N ALA A 22 8.22 3.06 -8.31
CA ALA A 22 9.10 2.90 -9.46
C ALA A 22 9.97 1.64 -9.35
N LYS A 23 10.13 1.10 -8.14
CA LYS A 23 10.94 -0.09 -7.87
C LYS A 23 10.10 -1.36 -7.73
N THR A 24 8.78 -1.25 -7.74
CA THR A 24 7.88 -2.39 -7.65
C THR A 24 7.17 -2.60 -8.99
N ASN A 25 6.40 -3.68 -9.11
CA ASN A 25 5.63 -3.92 -10.33
C ASN A 25 4.58 -2.84 -10.55
N PRO A 26 4.21 -2.54 -11.81
CA PRO A 26 3.06 -1.68 -12.09
C PRO A 26 1.78 -2.24 -11.45
N PRO A 27 0.84 -1.40 -11.05
CA PRO A 27 -0.38 -1.88 -10.36
C PRO A 27 -1.11 -3.00 -11.08
N GLN A 28 -1.18 -2.95 -12.41
CA GLN A 28 -1.88 -3.97 -13.18
C GLN A 28 -1.19 -5.34 -13.14
N ASP A 29 0.08 -5.38 -12.74
CA ASP A 29 0.86 -6.62 -12.65
C ASP A 29 1.02 -7.11 -11.21
N ILE A 30 0.38 -6.43 -10.24
CA ILE A 30 0.40 -6.85 -8.85
C ILE A 30 -0.74 -7.83 -8.59
N ASP A 31 -0.38 -9.09 -8.32
CA ASP A 31 -1.36 -10.15 -8.11
C ASP A 31 -2.26 -9.83 -6.91
N GLY A 32 -3.57 -9.85 -7.14
CA GLY A 32 -4.57 -9.66 -6.10
C GLY A 32 -4.88 -8.21 -5.77
N LEU A 33 -4.19 -7.23 -6.35
CA LEU A 33 -4.50 -5.82 -6.12
C LEU A 33 -5.72 -5.42 -6.93
N ILE A 34 -6.75 -4.89 -6.25
CA ILE A 34 -7.98 -4.45 -6.92
C ILE A 34 -7.89 -2.96 -7.25
N THR A 35 -7.54 -2.14 -6.27
CA THR A 35 -7.40 -0.69 -6.47
C THR A 35 -6.54 -0.10 -5.35
N TRP A 36 -6.01 1.09 -5.60
CA TRP A 36 -5.35 1.87 -4.56
C TRP A 36 -5.50 3.35 -4.83
N ALA A 37 -5.33 4.14 -3.79
CA ALA A 37 -5.31 5.59 -3.89
C ALA A 37 -4.26 6.13 -2.92
N ALA A 38 -3.52 7.13 -3.33
CA ALA A 38 -2.51 7.76 -2.51
C ALA A 38 -2.65 9.27 -2.56
N GLY A 39 -2.37 9.91 -1.44
CA GLY A 39 -2.43 11.36 -1.33
C GLY A 39 -1.73 11.83 -0.08
N THR A 40 -1.79 13.14 0.17
CA THR A 40 -1.14 13.74 1.33
C THR A 40 -2.18 14.54 2.11
N ASP A 41 -2.21 14.35 3.43
CA ASP A 41 -2.99 15.21 4.32
C ASP A 41 -2.03 16.06 5.18
N ALA A 42 -2.57 16.72 6.20
CA ALA A 42 -1.77 17.59 7.07
C ALA A 42 -0.65 16.83 7.80
N SER A 43 -0.81 15.51 8.00
CA SER A 43 0.17 14.68 8.71
C SER A 43 1.21 14.06 7.80
N GLY A 44 0.95 13.96 6.49
CA GLY A 44 1.84 13.33 5.54
C GLY A 44 1.13 12.40 4.60
N LEU A 45 1.84 11.38 4.12
CA LEU A 45 1.33 10.44 3.12
C LEU A 45 0.24 9.54 3.68
N ARG A 46 -0.81 9.35 2.87
CA ARG A 46 -1.88 8.37 3.12
C ARG A 46 -2.08 7.51 1.89
N VAL A 47 -2.16 6.19 2.10
CA VAL A 47 -2.41 5.24 1.02
C VAL A 47 -3.51 4.28 1.44
N VAL A 48 -4.46 4.05 0.54
CA VAL A 48 -5.49 3.04 0.71
C VAL A 48 -5.32 2.02 -0.40
N ALA A 49 -5.23 0.75 -0.07
CA ALA A 49 -5.16 -0.33 -1.04
C ALA A 49 -6.22 -1.37 -0.73
N VAL A 50 -6.84 -1.91 -1.77
CA VAL A 50 -7.87 -2.94 -1.66
C VAL A 50 -7.40 -4.17 -2.40
N TRP A 51 -7.44 -5.32 -1.72
CA TRP A 51 -6.88 -6.58 -2.19
C TRP A 51 -7.94 -7.67 -2.23
N GLU A 52 -7.71 -8.68 -3.06
CA GLU A 52 -8.60 -9.86 -3.10
C GLU A 52 -8.54 -10.63 -1.79
N SER A 53 -7.40 -10.66 -1.12
CA SER A 53 -7.25 -11.32 0.18
C SER A 53 -6.04 -10.77 0.92
N GLN A 54 -5.98 -11.05 2.23
CA GLN A 54 -4.83 -10.70 3.06
C GLN A 54 -3.56 -11.40 2.56
N ALA A 55 -3.68 -12.65 2.11
CA ALA A 55 -2.54 -13.41 1.62
C ALA A 55 -1.87 -12.73 0.43
N HIS A 56 -2.66 -12.14 -0.48
CA HIS A 56 -2.11 -11.39 -1.61
C HIS A 56 -1.34 -10.15 -1.14
N ALA A 57 -1.91 -9.41 -0.18
CA ALA A 57 -1.26 -8.22 0.35
C ALA A 57 0.04 -8.56 1.08
N ASP A 58 0.03 -9.61 1.89
CA ASP A 58 1.20 -10.04 2.64
C ASP A 58 2.32 -10.50 1.72
N ARG A 59 1.98 -11.23 0.66
CA ARG A 59 2.96 -11.68 -0.33
C ARG A 59 3.61 -10.51 -1.04
N TYR A 60 2.82 -9.55 -1.49
CA TYR A 60 3.34 -8.37 -2.15
C TYR A 60 4.30 -7.59 -1.22
N ALA A 61 3.91 -7.43 0.04
CA ALA A 61 4.73 -6.72 1.01
C ALA A 61 6.08 -7.44 1.21
N ALA A 62 6.05 -8.77 1.38
CA ALA A 62 7.27 -9.55 1.63
C ALA A 62 8.18 -9.60 0.41
N GLU A 63 7.62 -9.75 -0.79
CA GLU A 63 8.40 -9.96 -2.00
C GLU A 63 8.87 -8.66 -2.66
N GLN A 64 8.09 -7.57 -2.53
CA GLN A 64 8.38 -6.35 -3.27
C GLN A 64 8.55 -5.12 -2.39
N LEU A 65 7.65 -4.86 -1.44
CA LEU A 65 7.70 -3.63 -0.66
C LEU A 65 8.86 -3.59 0.33
N PHE A 66 9.01 -4.62 1.16
CA PHE A 66 10.01 -4.59 2.22
C PHE A 66 11.44 -4.49 1.70
N PRO A 67 11.82 -5.20 0.62
CA PRO A 67 13.15 -4.99 0.04
C PRO A 67 13.39 -3.55 -0.42
N VAL A 68 12.36 -2.90 -1.00
CA VAL A 68 12.47 -1.51 -1.45
C VAL A 68 12.55 -0.57 -0.26
N PHE A 69 11.77 -0.83 0.80
CA PHE A 69 11.84 -0.04 2.02
C PHE A 69 13.25 -0.08 2.63
N GLN A 70 13.88 -1.25 2.65
CA GLN A 70 15.24 -1.38 3.13
C GLN A 70 16.22 -0.58 2.28
N GLU A 71 16.05 -0.60 0.97
CA GLU A 71 16.90 0.15 0.05
C GLU A 71 16.82 1.66 0.32
N PHE A 72 15.63 2.17 0.65
CA PHE A 72 15.45 3.59 0.93
C PHE A 72 15.61 3.96 2.41
N GLY A 73 15.95 3.00 3.27
CA GLY A 73 16.11 3.25 4.69
C GLY A 73 14.79 3.50 5.42
N LEU A 74 13.68 3.01 4.90
CA LEU A 74 12.37 3.17 5.51
C LEU A 74 12.11 2.03 6.49
N ALA A 75 11.88 2.35 7.76
CA ALA A 75 11.58 1.35 8.78
C ALA A 75 10.06 1.15 8.89
N PRO A 76 9.58 -0.09 9.17
CA PRO A 76 8.15 -0.33 9.36
C PRO A 76 7.54 0.55 10.46
N GLY A 77 8.30 0.88 11.50
CA GLY A 77 7.82 1.73 12.59
C GLY A 77 7.55 3.18 12.20
N MET A 78 7.96 3.60 11.01
CA MET A 78 7.68 4.94 10.49
C MET A 78 6.28 5.08 9.92
N MET A 79 5.53 3.97 9.85
CA MET A 79 4.21 3.92 9.23
C MET A 79 3.22 3.28 10.16
N GLU A 80 1.98 3.81 10.15
CA GLU A 80 0.85 3.18 10.84
C GLU A 80 0.01 2.48 9.80
N MET A 81 -0.34 1.23 10.08
CA MET A 81 -1.15 0.42 9.18
C MET A 81 -2.43 -0.02 9.87
N THR A 82 -3.56 0.21 9.20
CA THR A 82 -4.86 -0.27 9.64
C THR A 82 -5.41 -1.18 8.57
N THR A 83 -5.87 -2.36 8.99
CA THR A 83 -6.39 -3.35 8.03
C THR A 83 -7.73 -3.88 8.51
N TYR A 84 -8.57 -4.28 7.59
CA TYR A 84 -9.82 -4.95 7.89
C TYR A 84 -10.33 -5.72 6.69
N ASP A 85 -11.17 -6.74 6.94
CA ASP A 85 -11.88 -7.42 5.87
C ASP A 85 -13.14 -6.63 5.54
N ALA A 86 -13.35 -6.37 4.26
CA ALA A 86 -14.52 -5.63 3.83
C ALA A 86 -15.68 -6.59 3.54
N ASP A 87 -16.79 -6.39 4.26
CA ASP A 87 -17.99 -7.17 4.02
C ASP A 87 -18.71 -6.71 2.75
N GLU A 88 -18.54 -5.45 2.40
CA GLU A 88 -19.14 -4.87 1.21
C GLU A 88 -18.09 -4.07 0.46
N PHE A 89 -18.09 -4.22 -0.85
CA PHE A 89 -17.14 -3.51 -1.70
C PHE A 89 -17.81 -3.16 -3.02
N TYR A 90 -17.66 -1.92 -3.44
CA TYR A 90 -18.15 -1.44 -4.72
C TYR A 90 -17.02 -0.85 -5.53
N LEU A 91 -16.87 -1.30 -6.77
CA LEU A 91 -15.93 -0.73 -7.72
C LEU A 91 -16.70 -0.32 -8.96
N ARG A 92 -16.67 0.97 -9.28
CA ARG A 92 -17.31 1.48 -10.47
C ARG A 92 -16.50 1.09 -11.70
N SER A 93 -17.15 0.39 -12.60
CA SER A 93 -16.53 -0.08 -13.85
C SER A 93 -16.89 0.82 -15.02
#